data_763952796af15fcaa965d46df48de2ad
#
_entry.id   763952796af15fcaa965d46df48de2ad
#
_cell.length_a   1.000
_cell.length_b   1.000
_cell.length_c   1.000
_cell.angle_alpha   90.00
_cell.angle_beta   90.00
_cell.angle_gamma   90.00
#
_symmetry.space_group_name_H-M   'P 1'
#
loop_
_entity.id
_entity.type
_entity.pdbx_description
1 polymer ?
#
loop_
_entity_poly.entity_id
_entity_poly.type
_entity_poly.pdbx_seq_one_letter_code
_entity_poly.pdbx_strand_id
1 'polypeptide(L)'
;MVSQFLQSPCDSHWDAVIRILRYIKSTPGQGALYENRGHTHVVGYTDADWADSPTDRRSTFGYCVFIGGNLIPWKSKKQDVVVRSNAEAEYRAMALCGPRISAHAFPTRWRARFLFENLILLIIK
;
A
#
# COMPACT_ATOMS: atom_id res chain seq x y z
N MET A 1 4.41 0.81 10.53
CA MET A 1 3.05 1.42 10.38
C MET A 1 2.48 1.69 11.76
N VAL A 2 1.90 2.88 12.01
CA VAL A 2 1.38 3.25 13.35
C VAL A 2 0.27 2.30 13.82
N SER A 3 -0.54 1.77 12.88
CA SER A 3 -1.65 0.84 13.17
C SER A 3 -1.23 -0.46 13.88
N GLN A 4 0.01 -0.90 13.78
CA GLN A 4 0.48 -2.10 14.48
C GLN A 4 0.68 -1.90 15.99
N PHE A 5 0.69 -0.64 16.45
CA PHE A 5 0.89 -0.26 17.86
C PHE A 5 -0.39 0.16 18.57
N LEU A 6 -1.57 -0.05 17.95
CA LEU A 6 -2.87 0.33 18.53
C LEU A 6 -3.18 -0.37 19.86
N GLN A 7 -2.65 -1.58 20.06
CA GLN A 7 -2.88 -2.36 21.28
C GLN A 7 -2.06 -1.85 22.47
N SER A 8 -0.92 -1.21 22.22
CA SER A 8 -0.01 -0.68 23.24
C SER A 8 0.71 0.55 22.71
N PRO A 9 0.01 1.70 22.55
CA PRO A 9 0.60 2.91 22.05
C PRO A 9 1.53 3.55 23.09
N CYS A 10 2.58 4.22 22.61
CA CYS A 10 3.44 5.09 23.41
C CYS A 10 3.48 6.50 22.79
N ASP A 11 4.08 7.46 23.49
CA ASP A 11 4.11 8.87 23.08
C ASP A 11 4.71 9.07 21.70
N SER A 12 5.78 8.34 21.36
CA SER A 12 6.40 8.41 20.04
C SER A 12 5.46 7.97 18.91
N HIS A 13 4.56 7.02 19.18
CA HIS A 13 3.52 6.62 18.21
C HIS A 13 2.49 7.73 18.00
N TRP A 14 2.13 8.44 19.09
CA TRP A 14 1.25 9.59 19.01
C TRP A 14 1.88 10.73 18.20
N ASP A 15 3.15 11.03 18.43
CA ASP A 15 3.88 12.04 17.67
C ASP A 15 3.91 11.72 16.17
N ALA A 16 4.06 10.44 15.81
CA ALA A 16 3.97 10.00 14.42
C ALA A 16 2.57 10.26 13.83
N VAL A 17 1.49 9.98 14.56
CA VAL A 17 0.12 10.29 14.13
C VAL A 17 -0.07 11.80 13.92
N ILE A 18 0.37 12.62 14.87
CA ILE A 18 0.26 14.09 14.76
C ILE A 18 1.03 14.61 13.53
N ARG A 19 2.21 14.05 13.25
CA ARG A 19 2.99 14.41 12.05
C ARG A 19 2.20 14.12 10.77
N ILE A 20 1.57 12.95 10.68
CA ILE A 20 0.72 12.56 9.54
C ILE A 20 -0.46 13.54 9.40
N LEU A 21 -1.15 13.83 10.50
CA LEU A 21 -2.29 14.76 10.48
C LEU A 21 -1.89 16.18 10.06
N ARG A 22 -0.73 16.66 10.52
CA ARG A 22 -0.19 17.97 10.10
C ARG A 22 0.11 17.99 8.60
N TYR A 23 0.71 16.92 8.07
CA TYR A 23 0.97 16.82 6.64
C TYR A 23 -0.34 16.85 5.83
N ILE A 24 -1.33 16.04 6.18
CA ILE A 24 -2.63 16.03 5.50
C ILE A 24 -3.30 17.42 5.57
N LYS A 25 -3.24 18.06 6.72
CA LYS A 25 -3.81 19.42 6.92
C LYS A 25 -3.09 20.49 6.10
N SER A 26 -1.79 20.35 5.86
CA SER A 26 -1.00 21.32 5.09
C SER A 26 -1.18 21.20 3.58
N THR A 27 -1.83 20.12 3.10
CA THR A 27 -2.03 19.84 1.67
C THR A 27 -3.50 19.62 1.30
N PRO A 28 -4.40 20.54 1.66
CA PRO A 28 -5.82 20.40 1.34
C PRO A 28 -6.02 20.44 -0.19
N GLY A 29 -6.86 19.53 -0.70
CA GLY A 29 -7.16 19.44 -2.13
C GLY A 29 -6.11 18.72 -2.98
N GLN A 30 -5.02 18.24 -2.41
CA GLN A 30 -4.10 17.35 -3.14
C GLN A 30 -4.72 15.95 -3.29
N GLY A 31 -4.65 15.40 -4.50
CA GLY A 31 -5.18 14.10 -4.85
C GLY A 31 -4.53 13.56 -6.11
N ALA A 32 -4.86 12.32 -6.48
CA ALA A 32 -4.43 11.74 -7.74
C ALA A 32 -5.38 12.19 -8.85
N LEU A 33 -4.83 12.76 -9.93
CA LEU A 33 -5.58 13.07 -11.13
C LEU A 33 -5.65 11.82 -12.00
N TYR A 34 -6.87 11.45 -12.40
CA TYR A 34 -7.10 10.35 -13.34
C TYR A 34 -7.39 10.90 -14.72
N GLU A 35 -6.67 10.40 -15.71
CA GLU A 35 -6.79 10.80 -17.11
C GLU A 35 -7.33 9.64 -17.94
N ASN A 36 -8.24 9.94 -18.87
CA ASN A 36 -8.63 8.98 -19.90
C ASN A 36 -7.57 9.00 -21.02
N ARG A 37 -6.71 7.99 -21.03
CA ARG A 37 -5.64 7.82 -22.03
C ARG A 37 -6.03 6.91 -23.19
N GLY A 38 -7.32 6.57 -23.33
CA GLY A 38 -7.84 5.79 -24.44
C GLY A 38 -7.51 4.30 -24.40
N HIS A 39 -6.98 3.78 -23.29
CA HIS A 39 -6.70 2.36 -23.11
C HIS A 39 -6.91 1.90 -21.66
N THR A 40 -7.12 0.60 -21.47
CA THR A 40 -7.34 -0.03 -20.17
C THR A 40 -6.26 -1.07 -19.84
N HIS A 41 -5.03 -0.89 -20.33
CA HIS A 41 -3.92 -1.77 -19.98
C HIS A 41 -3.74 -1.80 -18.46
N VAL A 42 -3.62 -3.01 -17.90
CA VAL A 42 -3.41 -3.24 -16.48
C VAL A 42 -1.96 -3.63 -16.26
N VAL A 43 -1.26 -2.91 -15.38
CA VAL A 43 0.12 -3.18 -15.01
C VAL A 43 0.22 -3.20 -13.49
N GLY A 44 0.80 -4.26 -12.93
CA GLY A 44 1.06 -4.39 -11.49
C GLY A 44 2.56 -4.42 -11.20
N TYR A 45 2.95 -3.76 -10.13
CA TYR A 45 4.31 -3.84 -9.58
C TYR A 45 4.23 -4.34 -8.16
N THR A 46 5.17 -5.19 -7.79
CA THR A 46 5.33 -5.73 -6.44
C THR A 46 6.76 -5.60 -5.98
N ASP A 47 6.93 -5.48 -4.68
CA ASP A 47 8.23 -5.42 -4.02
C ASP A 47 8.11 -6.06 -2.64
N ALA A 48 9.17 -6.67 -2.11
CA ALA A 48 9.15 -7.28 -0.80
C ALA A 48 10.48 -7.10 -0.05
N ASP A 49 10.40 -6.50 1.12
CA ASP A 49 11.53 -6.40 2.07
C ASP A 49 11.62 -7.70 2.87
N TRP A 50 12.58 -8.55 2.57
CA TRP A 50 12.76 -9.83 3.23
C TRP A 50 13.17 -9.65 4.69
N ALA A 51 12.39 -10.28 5.60
CA ALA A 51 12.67 -10.36 7.03
C ALA A 51 12.96 -8.99 7.69
N ASP A 52 12.29 -7.91 7.23
CA ASP A 52 12.49 -6.53 7.69
C ASP A 52 12.02 -6.32 9.14
N SER A 53 11.10 -7.15 9.62
CA SER A 53 10.61 -7.04 11.00
C SER A 53 11.62 -7.59 12.00
N PRO A 54 12.19 -6.76 12.89
CA PRO A 54 13.19 -7.22 13.86
C PRO A 54 12.61 -8.14 14.93
N THR A 55 11.31 -8.09 15.17
CA THR A 55 10.63 -8.83 16.25
C THR A 55 10.18 -10.22 15.82
N ASP A 56 9.62 -10.36 14.62
CA ASP A 56 9.03 -11.61 14.16
C ASP A 56 9.59 -12.11 12.82
N ARG A 57 10.58 -11.39 12.25
CA ARG A 57 11.28 -11.73 11.00
C ARG A 57 10.37 -11.95 9.80
N ARG A 58 9.16 -11.44 9.85
CA ARG A 58 8.24 -11.47 8.70
C ARG A 58 8.60 -10.36 7.73
N SER A 59 8.45 -10.68 6.45
CA SER A 59 8.69 -9.75 5.35
C SER A 59 7.52 -8.79 5.19
N THR A 60 7.82 -7.55 4.81
CA THR A 60 6.80 -6.61 4.36
C THR A 60 6.76 -6.61 2.84
N PHE A 61 5.60 -6.64 2.23
CA PHE A 61 5.44 -6.49 0.79
C PHE A 61 4.58 -5.29 0.44
N GLY A 62 4.89 -4.71 -0.71
CA GLY A 62 4.10 -3.67 -1.34
C GLY A 62 3.64 -4.09 -2.73
N TYR A 63 2.53 -3.52 -3.17
CA TYR A 63 2.12 -3.59 -4.56
C TYR A 63 1.42 -2.30 -4.99
N CYS A 64 1.49 -2.01 -6.28
CA CYS A 64 0.67 -0.98 -6.90
C CYS A 64 0.14 -1.47 -8.25
N VAL A 65 -1.05 -1.02 -8.63
CA VAL A 65 -1.69 -1.38 -9.90
C VAL A 65 -2.06 -0.13 -10.66
N PHE A 66 -1.70 -0.12 -11.93
CA PHE A 66 -2.06 0.92 -12.88
C PHE A 66 -3.10 0.39 -13.87
N ILE A 67 -4.12 1.18 -14.16
CA ILE A 67 -5.10 0.92 -15.21
C ILE A 67 -5.15 2.14 -16.13
N GLY A 68 -4.91 1.93 -17.42
CA GLY A 68 -4.81 3.04 -18.37
C GLY A 68 -3.75 4.07 -17.98
N GLY A 69 -2.67 3.65 -17.32
CA GLY A 69 -1.62 4.53 -16.83
C GLY A 69 -1.96 5.29 -15.54
N ASN A 70 -3.15 5.10 -14.98
CA ASN A 70 -3.55 5.71 -13.70
C ASN A 70 -3.28 4.75 -12.55
N LEU A 71 -2.68 5.23 -11.47
CA LEU A 71 -2.48 4.45 -10.25
C LEU A 71 -3.82 4.27 -9.54
N ILE A 72 -4.29 3.03 -9.43
CA ILE A 72 -5.59 2.72 -8.83
C ILE A 72 -5.44 2.28 -7.38
N PRO A 73 -5.05 1.06 -7.06
CA PRO A 73 -4.71 0.66 -5.71
C PRO A 73 -3.20 0.53 -5.51
N TRP A 74 -2.77 0.82 -4.31
CA TRP A 74 -1.49 0.34 -3.78
C TRP A 74 -1.68 -0.11 -2.34
N LYS A 75 -0.82 -0.99 -1.87
CA LYS A 75 -0.88 -1.49 -0.51
C LYS A 75 0.53 -1.89 -0.05
N SER A 76 0.79 -1.67 1.23
CA SER A 76 1.92 -2.27 1.93
C SER A 76 1.38 -3.08 3.09
N LYS A 77 1.82 -4.33 3.23
CA LYS A 77 1.35 -5.24 4.28
C LYS A 77 2.48 -6.19 4.69
N LYS A 78 2.56 -6.49 5.99
CA LYS A 78 3.42 -7.56 6.50
C LYS A 78 2.85 -8.92 6.02
N GLN A 79 3.73 -9.82 5.59
CA GLN A 79 3.35 -11.19 5.24
C GLN A 79 2.93 -11.96 6.51
N ASP A 80 1.98 -12.86 6.34
CA ASP A 80 1.41 -13.60 7.48
C ASP A 80 2.34 -14.72 7.98
N VAL A 81 3.38 -15.05 7.22
CA VAL A 81 4.36 -16.09 7.52
C VAL A 81 5.80 -15.58 7.40
N VAL A 82 6.71 -16.24 8.07
CA VAL A 82 8.16 -16.04 7.88
C VAL A 82 8.59 -16.85 6.67
N VAL A 83 9.26 -16.19 5.73
CA VAL A 83 9.79 -16.81 4.51
C VAL A 83 11.29 -17.03 4.61
N ARG A 84 11.81 -18.05 3.90
CA ARG A 84 13.19 -18.51 4.04
C ARG A 84 14.19 -17.71 3.21
N SER A 85 13.71 -17.00 2.19
CA SER A 85 14.58 -16.26 1.28
C SER A 85 13.89 -15.03 0.72
N ASN A 86 14.69 -14.10 0.19
CA ASN A 86 14.19 -12.95 -0.54
C ASN A 86 13.33 -13.37 -1.75
N ALA A 87 13.78 -14.35 -2.52
CA ALA A 87 13.03 -14.85 -3.67
C ALA A 87 11.64 -15.38 -3.28
N GLU A 88 11.53 -16.10 -2.16
CA GLU A 88 10.22 -16.54 -1.66
C GLU A 88 9.33 -15.36 -1.25
N ALA A 89 9.90 -14.32 -0.62
CA ALA A 89 9.16 -13.11 -0.26
C ALA A 89 8.56 -12.44 -1.49
N GLU A 90 9.34 -12.29 -2.56
CA GLU A 90 8.94 -11.69 -3.84
C GLU A 90 7.86 -12.53 -4.55
N TYR A 91 8.04 -13.86 -4.65
CA TYR A 91 7.02 -14.74 -5.24
C TYR A 91 5.68 -14.67 -4.49
N ARG A 92 5.72 -14.59 -3.16
CA ARG A 92 4.51 -14.40 -2.35
C ARG A 92 3.86 -13.04 -2.59
N ALA A 93 4.65 -11.98 -2.72
CA ALA A 93 4.15 -10.65 -3.06
C ALA A 93 3.41 -10.66 -4.41
N MET A 94 4.00 -11.28 -5.44
CA MET A 94 3.37 -11.45 -6.76
C MET A 94 2.07 -12.28 -6.67
N ALA A 95 2.08 -13.39 -5.95
CA ALA A 95 0.90 -14.23 -5.77
C ALA A 95 -0.25 -13.51 -5.06
N LEU A 96 0.06 -12.63 -4.11
CA LEU A 96 -0.94 -11.82 -3.40
C LEU A 96 -1.45 -10.63 -4.23
N CYS A 97 -0.65 -10.14 -5.17
CA CYS A 97 -1.03 -9.08 -6.11
C CYS A 97 -1.97 -9.60 -7.22
N GLY A 98 -1.72 -10.80 -7.77
CA GLY A 98 -2.45 -11.37 -8.91
C GLY A 98 -3.98 -11.34 -8.78
N PRO A 99 -4.59 -11.85 -7.70
CA PRO A 99 -6.04 -11.79 -7.48
C PRO A 99 -6.57 -10.36 -7.37
N ARG A 100 -5.76 -9.42 -6.91
CA ARG A 100 -6.13 -8.00 -6.82
C ARG A 100 -6.14 -7.32 -8.18
N ILE A 101 -5.19 -7.66 -9.05
CA ILE A 101 -5.19 -7.21 -10.45
C ILE A 101 -6.48 -7.68 -11.14
N SER A 102 -6.82 -8.95 -11.00
CA SER A 102 -8.03 -9.53 -11.61
C SER A 102 -9.31 -8.86 -11.07
N ALA A 103 -9.38 -8.58 -9.78
CA ALA A 103 -10.56 -7.95 -9.17
C ALA A 103 -10.77 -6.49 -9.61
N HIS A 104 -9.71 -5.79 -10.08
CA HIS A 104 -9.77 -4.40 -10.49
C HIS A 104 -9.84 -4.21 -12.01
N ALA A 105 -9.64 -5.28 -12.77
CA ALA A 105 -9.78 -5.26 -14.23
C ALA A 105 -11.24 -5.14 -14.72
N PHE A 106 -12.22 -5.28 -13.84
CA PHE A 106 -13.65 -5.12 -14.19
C PHE A 106 -14.16 -3.72 -13.83
N PRO A 107 -14.65 -2.94 -14.82
CA PRO A 107 -15.13 -1.59 -14.61
C PRO A 107 -16.56 -1.58 -14.06
N THR A 108 -16.75 -1.53 -12.77
CA THR A 108 -18.02 -1.07 -12.22
C THR A 108 -17.81 -0.22 -10.97
N ARG A 109 -17.97 1.09 -11.16
CA ARG A 109 -18.41 2.05 -10.13
C ARG A 109 -17.54 2.17 -8.88
N TRP A 110 -16.26 2.56 -9.01
CA TRP A 110 -15.41 2.92 -7.86
C TRP A 110 -15.35 4.43 -7.68
N ARG A 111 -16.12 4.93 -6.73
CA ARG A 111 -16.02 6.31 -6.24
C ARG A 111 -14.91 6.42 -5.19
N ALA A 112 -14.12 7.43 -5.33
CA ALA A 112 -13.28 8.28 -4.45
C ALA A 112 -12.99 7.87 -2.97
N ARG A 113 -13.53 6.79 -2.42
CA ARG A 113 -13.35 6.41 -1.02
C ARG A 113 -11.98 5.78 -0.72
N PHE A 114 -11.26 5.32 -1.76
CA PHE A 114 -9.95 4.66 -1.62
C PHE A 114 -8.76 5.62 -1.46
N LEU A 115 -8.93 6.90 -1.74
CA LEU A 115 -7.81 7.84 -1.75
C LEU A 115 -7.26 8.16 -0.34
N PHE A 116 -8.09 8.14 0.69
CA PHE A 116 -7.67 8.51 2.04
C PHE A 116 -6.87 7.43 2.78
N GLU A 117 -7.24 6.17 2.66
CA GLU A 117 -6.55 5.09 3.39
C GLU A 117 -5.14 4.82 2.86
N ASN A 118 -4.91 5.11 1.58
CA ASN A 118 -3.65 4.80 0.90
C ASN A 118 -2.64 5.96 0.90
N LEU A 119 -3.08 7.20 0.97
CA LEU A 119 -2.18 8.35 1.07
C LEU A 119 -1.37 8.34 2.37
N ILE A 120 -1.96 7.84 3.46
CA ILE A 120 -1.32 7.72 4.77
C ILE A 120 -0.15 6.71 4.73
N LEU A 121 -0.21 5.68 3.90
CA LEU A 121 0.82 4.65 3.79
C LEU A 121 2.09 5.11 3.06
N LEU A 122 1.98 6.06 2.13
CA LEU A 122 3.13 6.60 1.39
C LEU A 122 3.98 7.57 2.23
N ILE A 123 3.42 8.12 3.31
CA ILE A 123 4.05 9.16 4.15
C ILE A 123 4.88 8.55 5.29
N ILE A 124 4.75 7.24 5.53
CA ILE A 124 5.33 6.57 6.71
C ILE A 124 6.63 5.78 6.37
N LYS A 125 7.14 5.84 5.14
CA LYS A 125 8.50 5.34 4.82
C LYS A 125 9.55 6.38 5.10
#